data_34f1c34ec89a877572dc05b9cbbfe010
#
_entry.id   34f1c34ec89a877572dc05b9cbbfe010
#
_cell.length_a   1.000
_cell.length_b   1.000
_cell.length_c   1.000
_cell.angle_alpha   90.00
_cell.angle_beta   90.00
_cell.angle_gamma   90.00
#
_symmetry.space_group_name_H-M   'P 1'
#
loop_
_entity.id
_entity.type
_entity.pdbx_description
1 polymer ?
#
loop_
_entity_poly.entity_id
_entity_poly.type
_entity_poly.pdbx_seq_one_letter_code
_entity_poly.pdbx_strand_id
1 'polypeptide(L)'
;MTPAPPLDALQSALDYQFRSSRLLEEALTHKSYVNEQRPAAASDNERLEFLGDAVLSLVVSEQLATLLPHSPEGALSKHKARLVSESMLAGVARRLKLGSCLRLGRGEELSKGREKDSLLADAVEAVIAAVHVDGGLESSRRVVARLFEEEFSKVASQRHRPGEDDYKTQVQEWCQRRFDSLPSYAVVRESGPDHDKIFEVEMSINGDVVGRGTGRSKKEAEQSAAKQALQEAVREDH
;
A
#
# COMPACT_ATOMS: atom_id res chain seq x y z
N MET A 1 10.78 34.63 9.89
CA MET A 1 9.73 33.64 10.21
C MET A 1 8.75 33.67 9.06
N THR A 2 8.68 32.63 8.26
CA THR A 2 7.65 32.49 7.23
C THR A 2 6.31 32.27 7.96
N PRO A 3 5.24 33.02 7.65
CA PRO A 3 3.95 32.78 8.27
C PRO A 3 3.53 31.35 7.96
N ALA A 4 3.08 30.62 8.98
CA ALA A 4 2.49 29.31 8.77
C ALA A 4 1.34 29.46 7.74
N PRO A 5 1.23 28.58 6.73
CA PRO A 5 0.12 28.61 5.82
C PRO A 5 -1.19 28.48 6.61
N PRO A 6 -2.23 29.17 6.23
CA PRO A 6 -3.49 29.10 6.95
C PRO A 6 -3.97 27.64 6.98
N LEU A 7 -4.34 27.13 8.18
CA LEU A 7 -4.86 25.77 8.38
C LEU A 7 -6.05 25.48 7.46
N ASP A 8 -6.74 26.51 7.01
CA ASP A 8 -7.84 26.41 6.04
C ASP A 8 -7.42 25.81 4.70
N ALA A 9 -6.20 26.12 4.22
CA ALA A 9 -5.68 25.52 2.99
C ALA A 9 -5.43 24.01 3.16
N LEU A 10 -4.93 23.59 4.32
CA LEU A 10 -4.76 22.17 4.63
C LEU A 10 -6.12 21.46 4.76
N GLN A 11 -7.08 22.04 5.49
CA GLN A 11 -8.43 21.49 5.63
C GLN A 11 -9.12 21.34 4.26
N SER A 12 -8.95 22.32 3.37
CA SER A 12 -9.46 22.25 1.99
C SER A 12 -8.79 21.12 1.19
N ALA A 13 -7.49 20.90 1.34
CA ALA A 13 -6.76 19.82 0.68
C ALA A 13 -7.18 18.45 1.20
N LEU A 14 -7.49 18.33 2.49
CA LEU A 14 -8.03 17.13 3.13
C LEU A 14 -9.50 16.87 2.75
N ASP A 15 -10.22 17.86 2.26
CA ASP A 15 -11.69 17.88 2.14
C ASP A 15 -12.37 17.56 3.47
N TYR A 16 -11.81 18.12 4.55
CA TYR A 16 -12.30 17.93 5.90
C TYR A 16 -12.18 19.20 6.73
N GLN A 17 -13.29 19.62 7.36
CA GLN A 17 -13.34 20.75 8.28
C GLN A 17 -13.39 20.24 9.71
N PHE A 18 -12.38 20.58 10.49
CA PHE A 18 -12.32 20.20 11.90
C PHE A 18 -13.35 20.97 12.73
N ARG A 19 -14.06 20.25 13.60
CA ARG A 19 -14.92 20.82 14.64
C ARG A 19 -14.07 21.48 15.74
N SER A 20 -12.90 20.87 15.99
CA SER A 20 -11.91 21.38 16.94
C SER A 20 -10.58 21.65 16.23
N SER A 21 -10.27 22.92 15.97
CA SER A 21 -8.97 23.34 15.42
C SER A 21 -7.78 22.88 16.28
N ARG A 22 -8.00 22.70 17.59
CA ARG A 22 -6.98 22.25 18.53
C ARG A 22 -6.42 20.86 18.16
N LEU A 23 -7.27 19.94 17.66
CA LEU A 23 -6.80 18.61 17.24
C LEU A 23 -5.84 18.70 16.03
N LEU A 24 -6.14 19.54 15.06
CA LEU A 24 -5.26 19.78 13.93
C LEU A 24 -3.96 20.47 14.36
N GLU A 25 -4.04 21.43 15.27
CA GLU A 25 -2.85 22.09 15.81
C GLU A 25 -1.94 21.10 16.58
N GLU A 26 -2.53 20.22 17.38
CA GLU A 26 -1.81 19.15 18.09
C GLU A 26 -1.13 18.21 17.09
N ALA A 27 -1.83 17.73 16.06
CA ALA A 27 -1.28 16.87 15.02
C ALA A 27 -0.09 17.50 14.26
N LEU A 28 -0.05 18.82 14.17
CA LEU A 28 1.02 19.58 13.50
C LEU A 28 2.12 20.04 14.47
N THR A 29 2.06 19.68 15.74
CA THR A 29 3.02 20.12 16.76
C THR A 29 4.00 19.01 17.09
N HIS A 30 5.25 19.15 16.67
CA HIS A 30 6.31 18.22 17.01
C HIS A 30 6.81 18.44 18.45
N LYS A 31 7.26 17.37 19.12
CA LYS A 31 7.77 17.42 20.50
C LYS A 31 8.90 18.47 20.72
N SER A 32 9.73 18.76 19.73
CA SER A 32 10.77 19.77 19.84
C SER A 32 10.19 21.16 20.12
N TYR A 33 9.02 21.47 19.55
CA TYR A 33 8.34 22.74 19.81
C TYR A 33 7.87 22.84 21.25
N VAL A 34 7.22 21.80 21.77
CA VAL A 34 6.73 21.74 23.15
C VAL A 34 7.87 21.85 24.14
N ASN A 35 8.97 21.13 23.90
CA ASN A 35 10.15 21.14 24.75
C ASN A 35 10.82 22.53 24.87
N GLU A 36 10.85 23.29 23.76
CA GLU A 36 11.49 24.60 23.74
C GLU A 36 10.57 25.72 24.26
N GLN A 37 9.28 25.68 23.88
CA GLN A 37 8.33 26.75 24.25
C GLN A 37 7.75 26.57 25.66
N ARG A 38 7.80 25.35 26.21
CA ARG A 38 7.25 24.98 27.54
C ARG A 38 5.84 25.60 27.78
N PRO A 39 4.95 25.61 26.80
CA PRO A 39 3.59 26.05 27.06
C PRO A 39 2.93 25.06 28.00
N ALA A 40 2.36 25.52 29.10
CA ALA A 40 1.80 24.70 30.17
C ALA A 40 0.67 23.73 29.76
N ALA A 41 0.20 23.79 28.50
CA ALA A 41 -0.93 23.02 28.00
C ALA A 41 -0.79 22.58 26.53
N ALA A 42 0.38 22.66 25.90
CA ALA A 42 0.55 22.18 24.53
C ALA A 42 0.89 20.68 24.54
N SER A 43 0.13 19.90 23.79
CA SER A 43 0.45 18.49 23.48
C SER A 43 1.23 18.44 22.17
N ASP A 44 2.15 17.49 22.05
CA ASP A 44 2.77 17.11 20.79
C ASP A 44 1.95 16.05 20.05
N ASN A 45 2.42 15.67 18.86
CA ASN A 45 1.71 14.76 17.98
C ASN A 45 2.00 13.27 18.21
N GLU A 46 2.92 12.89 19.11
CA GLU A 46 3.33 11.47 19.27
C GLU A 46 2.15 10.53 19.58
N ARG A 47 1.19 10.97 20.41
CA ARG A 47 0.01 10.14 20.71
C ARG A 47 -0.96 10.02 19.54
N LEU A 48 -1.08 11.08 18.75
CA LEU A 48 -1.91 11.07 17.54
C LEU A 48 -1.23 10.23 16.43
N GLU A 49 0.09 10.33 16.27
CA GLU A 49 0.88 9.46 15.39
C GLU A 49 0.60 7.98 15.70
N PHE A 50 0.79 7.56 16.97
CA PHE A 50 0.52 6.19 17.39
C PHE A 50 -0.89 5.71 17.05
N LEU A 51 -1.91 6.53 17.26
CA LEU A 51 -3.28 6.21 16.86
C LEU A 51 -3.46 6.22 15.34
N GLY A 52 -2.79 7.14 14.68
CA GLY A 52 -2.88 7.35 13.24
C GLY A 52 -2.35 6.19 12.43
N ASP A 53 -1.22 5.60 12.83
CA ASP A 53 -0.69 4.36 12.24
C ASP A 53 -1.75 3.25 12.25
N ALA A 54 -2.39 3.03 13.40
CA ALA A 54 -3.43 2.00 13.54
C ALA A 54 -4.65 2.29 12.64
N VAL A 55 -5.14 3.54 12.62
CA VAL A 55 -6.29 3.95 11.79
C VAL A 55 -5.95 3.84 10.31
N LEU A 56 -4.79 4.33 9.90
CA LEU A 56 -4.31 4.24 8.52
C LEU A 56 -4.17 2.79 8.07
N SER A 57 -3.52 1.96 8.89
CA SER A 57 -3.36 0.52 8.64
C SER A 57 -4.70 -0.19 8.45
N LEU A 58 -5.70 0.13 9.28
CA LEU A 58 -7.06 -0.42 9.16
C LEU A 58 -7.71 0.01 7.84
N VAL A 59 -7.75 1.32 7.57
CA VAL A 59 -8.46 1.86 6.40
C VAL A 59 -7.81 1.39 5.10
N VAL A 60 -6.47 1.37 5.04
CA VAL A 60 -5.75 0.85 3.87
C VAL A 60 -6.02 -0.64 3.67
N SER A 61 -6.07 -1.43 4.74
CA SER A 61 -6.40 -2.87 4.64
C SER A 61 -7.82 -3.10 4.12
N GLU A 62 -8.81 -2.36 4.60
CA GLU A 62 -10.20 -2.43 4.11
C GLU A 62 -10.30 -2.06 2.61
N GLN A 63 -9.61 -0.99 2.19
CA GLN A 63 -9.58 -0.56 0.80
C GLN A 63 -8.93 -1.60 -0.10
N LEU A 64 -7.78 -2.16 0.30
CA LEU A 64 -7.09 -3.20 -0.45
C LEU A 64 -7.93 -4.49 -0.57
N ALA A 65 -8.57 -4.92 0.51
CA ALA A 65 -9.46 -6.09 0.48
C ALA A 65 -10.65 -5.89 -0.48
N THR A 66 -11.19 -4.67 -0.53
CA THR A 66 -12.28 -4.31 -1.46
C THR A 66 -11.77 -4.20 -2.91
N LEU A 67 -10.60 -3.59 -3.12
CA LEU A 67 -10.02 -3.41 -4.45
C LEU A 67 -9.50 -4.72 -5.04
N LEU A 68 -9.01 -5.64 -4.23
CA LEU A 68 -8.33 -6.87 -4.64
C LEU A 68 -8.98 -8.11 -3.98
N PRO A 69 -10.29 -8.40 -4.23
CA PRO A 69 -11.05 -9.41 -3.48
C PRO A 69 -10.55 -10.85 -3.66
N HIS A 70 -9.75 -11.11 -4.68
CA HIS A 70 -9.21 -12.45 -4.98
C HIS A 70 -7.71 -12.55 -4.75
N SER A 71 -7.07 -11.50 -4.25
CA SER A 71 -5.63 -11.52 -3.98
C SER A 71 -5.33 -12.26 -2.68
N PRO A 72 -4.28 -13.10 -2.65
CA PRO A 72 -3.85 -13.76 -1.43
C PRO A 72 -3.37 -12.74 -0.38
N GLU A 73 -3.46 -13.11 0.90
CA GLU A 73 -3.06 -12.27 2.04
C GLU A 73 -1.65 -11.68 1.86
N GLY A 74 -0.67 -12.49 1.43
CA GLY A 74 0.70 -12.02 1.24
C GLY A 74 0.85 -10.90 0.19
N ALA A 75 -0.02 -10.85 -0.85
CA ALA A 75 -0.06 -9.75 -1.80
C ALA A 75 -0.68 -8.50 -1.18
N LEU A 76 -1.78 -8.65 -0.44
CA LEU A 76 -2.42 -7.55 0.29
C LEU A 76 -1.45 -6.92 1.30
N SER A 77 -0.72 -7.75 2.06
CA SER A 77 0.28 -7.30 3.02
C SER A 77 1.43 -6.54 2.38
N LYS A 78 1.92 -6.98 1.20
CA LYS A 78 2.94 -6.24 0.44
C LYS A 78 2.44 -4.88 -0.04
N HIS A 79 1.22 -4.81 -0.57
CA HIS A 79 0.62 -3.53 -0.98
C HIS A 79 0.42 -2.61 0.21
N LYS A 80 -0.09 -3.13 1.34
CA LYS A 80 -0.25 -2.35 2.58
C LYS A 80 1.09 -1.79 3.05
N ALA A 81 2.10 -2.63 3.24
CA ALA A 81 3.43 -2.19 3.69
C ALA A 81 4.02 -1.08 2.82
N ARG A 82 3.80 -1.13 1.50
CA ARG A 82 4.22 -0.07 0.58
C ARG A 82 3.43 1.23 0.80
N LEU A 83 2.11 1.14 0.95
CA LEU A 83 1.23 2.31 1.07
C LEU A 83 1.41 3.05 2.40
N VAL A 84 1.70 2.32 3.49
CA VAL A 84 1.93 2.93 4.82
C VAL A 84 3.42 3.14 5.12
N SER A 85 4.32 3.02 4.14
CA SER A 85 5.75 3.25 4.35
C SER A 85 6.07 4.73 4.59
N GLU A 86 7.10 5.00 5.39
CA GLU A 86 7.60 6.35 5.66
C GLU A 86 7.77 7.18 4.37
N SER A 87 8.40 6.60 3.34
CA SER A 87 8.64 7.29 2.08
C SER A 87 7.35 7.64 1.33
N MET A 88 6.33 6.77 1.40
CA MET A 88 5.02 7.03 0.80
C MET A 88 4.30 8.15 1.56
N LEU A 89 4.26 8.08 2.88
CA LEU A 89 3.63 9.09 3.73
C LEU A 89 4.31 10.45 3.60
N ALA A 90 5.65 10.49 3.55
CA ALA A 90 6.40 11.71 3.27
C ALA A 90 6.04 12.29 1.89
N GLY A 91 5.81 11.46 0.88
CA GLY A 91 5.31 11.87 -0.43
C GLY A 91 3.92 12.53 -0.34
N VAL A 92 3.00 11.94 0.41
CA VAL A 92 1.66 12.51 0.71
C VAL A 92 1.81 13.86 1.41
N ALA A 93 2.65 13.92 2.47
CA ALA A 93 2.90 15.15 3.21
C ALA A 93 3.40 16.30 2.32
N ARG A 94 4.29 16.00 1.36
CA ARG A 94 4.81 16.99 0.41
C ARG A 94 3.73 17.49 -0.54
N ARG A 95 2.86 16.63 -1.05
CA ARG A 95 1.71 17.04 -1.87
C ARG A 95 0.78 18.00 -1.12
N LEU A 96 0.57 17.75 0.17
CA LEU A 96 -0.21 18.60 1.07
C LEU A 96 0.53 19.85 1.54
N LYS A 97 1.83 20.01 1.24
CA LYS A 97 2.72 21.04 1.79
C LYS A 97 2.73 21.04 3.32
N LEU A 98 2.57 19.86 3.92
CA LEU A 98 2.40 19.68 5.37
C LEU A 98 3.61 20.20 6.16
N GLY A 99 4.82 20.02 5.63
CA GLY A 99 6.05 20.51 6.25
C GLY A 99 6.01 22.00 6.59
N SER A 100 5.32 22.83 5.77
CA SER A 100 5.17 24.25 6.05
C SER A 100 4.16 24.55 7.17
N CYS A 101 3.30 23.58 7.53
CA CYS A 101 2.33 23.69 8.61
C CYS A 101 2.89 23.24 9.96
N LEU A 102 4.04 22.51 9.98
CA LEU A 102 4.60 21.96 11.20
C LEU A 102 5.06 23.06 12.18
N ARG A 103 4.80 22.83 13.45
CA ARG A 103 5.35 23.63 14.57
C ARG A 103 6.55 22.88 15.12
N LEU A 104 7.74 23.42 14.86
CA LEU A 104 9.01 22.82 15.21
C LEU A 104 9.76 23.72 16.20
N GLY A 105 10.57 23.11 17.05
CA GLY A 105 11.56 23.84 17.84
C GLY A 105 12.73 24.35 16.94
N ARG A 106 13.47 25.31 17.44
CA ARG A 106 14.56 25.96 16.70
C ARG A 106 15.64 24.98 16.27
N GLY A 107 15.97 24.00 17.11
CA GLY A 107 16.94 22.96 16.77
C GLY A 107 16.51 22.13 15.58
N GLU A 108 15.23 21.75 15.53
CA GLU A 108 14.67 20.96 14.44
C GLU A 108 14.53 21.78 13.16
N GLU A 109 14.18 23.07 13.26
CA GLU A 109 14.19 24.00 12.13
C GLU A 109 15.58 24.11 11.49
N LEU A 110 16.64 24.26 12.31
CA LEU A 110 18.03 24.37 11.82
C LEU A 110 18.50 23.10 11.12
N SER A 111 17.99 21.93 11.51
CA SER A 111 18.30 20.65 10.90
C SER A 111 17.38 20.29 9.73
N LYS A 112 16.63 21.25 9.18
CA LYS A 112 15.66 21.10 8.09
C LYS A 112 14.55 20.11 8.39
N GLY A 113 14.05 20.09 9.63
CA GLY A 113 13.01 19.18 10.08
C GLY A 113 11.76 19.17 9.21
N ARG A 114 11.39 20.31 8.60
CA ARG A 114 10.26 20.43 7.66
C ARG A 114 10.37 19.58 6.40
N GLU A 115 11.57 19.11 6.06
CA GLU A 115 11.86 18.32 4.87
C GLU A 115 12.16 16.85 5.20
N LYS A 116 12.33 16.49 6.50
CA LYS A 116 12.64 15.13 6.93
C LYS A 116 11.48 14.19 6.71
N ASP A 117 11.76 13.07 6.05
CA ASP A 117 10.73 12.07 5.72
C ASP A 117 10.02 11.55 6.96
N SER A 118 10.75 11.24 8.04
CA SER A 118 10.16 10.75 9.28
C SER A 118 9.16 11.75 9.87
N LEU A 119 9.55 13.04 10.05
CA LEU A 119 8.65 14.05 10.61
C LEU A 119 7.41 14.30 9.73
N LEU A 120 7.59 14.19 8.43
CA LEU A 120 6.50 14.35 7.46
C LEU A 120 5.54 13.16 7.53
N ALA A 121 6.05 11.94 7.64
CA ALA A 121 5.25 10.73 7.80
C ALA A 121 4.46 10.73 9.10
N ASP A 122 5.13 10.98 10.24
CA ASP A 122 4.52 11.09 11.57
C ASP A 122 3.38 12.12 11.59
N ALA A 123 3.58 13.25 10.91
CA ALA A 123 2.56 14.29 10.81
C ALA A 123 1.34 13.85 9.97
N VAL A 124 1.51 13.06 8.90
CA VAL A 124 0.37 12.49 8.14
C VAL A 124 -0.44 11.57 9.02
N GLU A 125 0.21 10.67 9.74
CA GLU A 125 -0.47 9.77 10.67
C GLU A 125 -1.21 10.55 11.75
N ALA A 126 -0.56 11.54 12.38
CA ALA A 126 -1.17 12.38 13.38
C ALA A 126 -2.40 13.15 12.85
N VAL A 127 -2.36 13.66 11.62
CA VAL A 127 -3.50 14.32 10.97
C VAL A 127 -4.64 13.33 10.73
N ILE A 128 -4.35 12.10 10.28
CA ILE A 128 -5.37 11.05 10.10
C ILE A 128 -6.02 10.70 11.44
N ALA A 129 -5.23 10.60 12.52
CA ALA A 129 -5.76 10.40 13.86
C ALA A 129 -6.62 11.58 14.33
N ALA A 130 -6.19 12.81 14.07
CA ALA A 130 -6.97 13.99 14.42
C ALA A 130 -8.34 13.99 13.71
N VAL A 131 -8.40 13.62 12.42
CA VAL A 131 -9.65 13.42 11.69
C VAL A 131 -10.50 12.31 12.33
N HIS A 132 -9.86 11.21 12.74
CA HIS A 132 -10.55 10.10 13.40
C HIS A 132 -11.19 10.51 14.72
N VAL A 133 -10.46 11.22 15.56
CA VAL A 133 -10.95 11.68 16.87
C VAL A 133 -12.07 12.71 16.70
N ASP A 134 -11.96 13.62 15.73
CA ASP A 134 -12.94 14.67 15.47
C ASP A 134 -14.19 14.18 14.74
N GLY A 135 -14.04 13.30 13.75
CA GLY A 135 -15.11 12.92 12.81
C GLY A 135 -15.42 11.43 12.70
N GLY A 136 -14.69 10.59 13.43
CA GLY A 136 -14.88 9.14 13.43
C GLY A 136 -14.28 8.44 12.20
N LEU A 137 -14.42 7.11 12.19
CA LEU A 137 -13.80 6.22 11.19
C LEU A 137 -14.24 6.55 9.76
N GLU A 138 -15.51 6.90 9.56
CA GLU A 138 -16.03 7.20 8.23
C GLU A 138 -15.37 8.45 7.60
N SER A 139 -15.08 9.46 8.43
CA SER A 139 -14.33 10.63 8.00
C SER A 139 -12.88 10.29 7.65
N SER A 140 -12.24 9.40 8.44
CA SER A 140 -10.90 8.88 8.15
C SER A 140 -10.86 8.12 6.83
N ARG A 141 -11.86 7.27 6.55
CA ARG A 141 -11.97 6.54 5.26
C ARG A 141 -11.99 7.50 4.08
N ARG A 142 -12.82 8.57 4.14
CA ARG A 142 -12.89 9.56 3.04
C ARG A 142 -11.57 10.31 2.86
N VAL A 143 -10.97 10.77 3.94
CA VAL A 143 -9.69 11.48 3.88
C VAL A 143 -8.58 10.57 3.34
N VAL A 144 -8.43 9.35 3.86
CA VAL A 144 -7.42 8.40 3.37
C VAL A 144 -7.67 8.05 1.90
N ALA A 145 -8.92 7.78 1.49
CA ALA A 145 -9.24 7.50 0.09
C ALA A 145 -8.80 8.65 -0.84
N ARG A 146 -9.02 9.89 -0.43
CA ARG A 146 -8.59 11.08 -1.17
C ARG A 146 -7.07 11.23 -1.21
N LEU A 147 -6.39 11.06 -0.08
CA LEU A 147 -4.94 11.23 0.02
C LEU A 147 -4.15 10.20 -0.81
N PHE A 148 -4.70 9.01 -0.95
CA PHE A 148 -4.10 7.87 -1.65
C PHE A 148 -4.82 7.49 -2.96
N GLU A 149 -5.63 8.40 -3.52
CA GLU A 149 -6.41 8.15 -4.74
C GLU A 149 -5.57 7.65 -5.91
N GLU A 150 -4.42 8.29 -6.16
CA GLU A 150 -3.51 7.89 -7.23
C GLU A 150 -2.91 6.50 -6.97
N GLU A 151 -2.52 6.23 -5.73
CA GLU A 151 -1.91 4.98 -5.32
C GLU A 151 -2.93 3.83 -5.39
N PHE A 152 -4.14 4.03 -4.91
CA PHE A 152 -5.22 3.05 -5.04
C PHE A 152 -5.62 2.82 -6.51
N SER A 153 -5.64 3.85 -7.33
CA SER A 153 -5.88 3.72 -8.77
C SER A 153 -4.79 2.90 -9.45
N LYS A 154 -3.51 3.09 -9.08
CA LYS A 154 -2.39 2.26 -9.57
C LYS A 154 -2.54 0.81 -9.14
N VAL A 155 -2.92 0.55 -7.88
CA VAL A 155 -3.20 -0.80 -7.39
C VAL A 155 -4.38 -1.42 -8.13
N ALA A 156 -5.46 -0.67 -8.33
CA ALA A 156 -6.63 -1.14 -9.07
C ALA A 156 -6.33 -1.41 -10.56
N SER A 157 -5.45 -0.62 -11.19
CA SER A 157 -5.03 -0.84 -12.58
C SER A 157 -4.06 -2.01 -12.73
N GLN A 158 -3.34 -2.37 -11.67
CA GLN A 158 -2.56 -3.60 -11.57
C GLN A 158 -3.45 -4.82 -11.26
N ARG A 159 -4.77 -4.63 -11.13
CA ARG A 159 -5.70 -5.76 -11.21
C ARG A 159 -5.36 -6.52 -12.48
N HIS A 160 -4.82 -7.70 -12.29
CA HIS A 160 -4.82 -8.68 -13.37
C HIS A 160 -6.26 -8.75 -13.87
N ARG A 161 -6.47 -8.46 -15.15
CA ARG A 161 -7.74 -8.75 -15.80
C ARG A 161 -8.05 -10.20 -15.46
N PRO A 162 -9.30 -10.54 -15.10
CA PRO A 162 -9.67 -11.94 -15.00
C PRO A 162 -9.32 -12.58 -16.35
N GLY A 163 -8.20 -13.32 -16.40
CA GLY A 163 -7.69 -13.93 -17.63
C GLY A 163 -6.25 -13.62 -18.01
N GLU A 164 -5.55 -12.66 -17.40
CA GLU A 164 -4.14 -12.39 -17.64
C GLU A 164 -3.32 -12.66 -16.36
N ASP A 165 -2.69 -13.83 -16.32
CA ASP A 165 -1.37 -14.15 -15.76
C ASP A 165 -1.19 -14.41 -14.26
N ASP A 166 -2.16 -14.96 -13.53
CA ASP A 166 -1.81 -15.61 -12.26
C ASP A 166 -2.27 -17.08 -12.18
N TYR A 167 -2.20 -17.75 -13.30
CA TYR A 167 -2.50 -19.19 -13.36
C TYR A 167 -1.58 -20.00 -12.44
N LYS A 168 -0.32 -19.54 -12.26
CA LYS A 168 0.61 -20.20 -11.34
C LYS A 168 0.13 -20.16 -9.89
N THR A 169 -0.32 -19.01 -9.40
CA THR A 169 -0.87 -18.87 -8.05
C THR A 169 -2.15 -19.67 -7.89
N GLN A 170 -3.06 -19.59 -8.88
CA GLN A 170 -4.31 -20.36 -8.85
C GLN A 170 -4.05 -21.89 -8.81
N VAL A 171 -3.11 -22.37 -9.64
CA VAL A 171 -2.70 -23.79 -9.61
C VAL A 171 -2.06 -24.14 -8.29
N GLN A 172 -1.19 -23.30 -7.75
CA GLN A 172 -0.54 -23.54 -6.46
C GLN A 172 -1.58 -23.69 -5.34
N GLU A 173 -2.56 -22.80 -5.26
CA GLU A 173 -3.64 -22.88 -4.28
C GLU A 173 -4.53 -24.12 -4.49
N TRP A 174 -4.80 -24.47 -5.75
CA TRP A 174 -5.56 -25.67 -6.11
C TRP A 174 -4.81 -26.95 -5.72
N CYS A 175 -3.51 -27.02 -6.03
CA CYS A 175 -2.64 -28.16 -5.66
C CYS A 175 -2.54 -28.31 -4.15
N GLN A 176 -2.33 -27.21 -3.42
CA GLN A 176 -2.25 -27.24 -1.96
C GLN A 176 -3.53 -27.74 -1.31
N ARG A 177 -4.69 -27.32 -1.84
CA ARG A 177 -6.00 -27.75 -1.30
C ARG A 177 -6.33 -29.20 -1.61
N ARG A 178 -5.94 -29.72 -2.79
CA ARG A 178 -6.37 -31.03 -3.28
C ARG A 178 -5.34 -32.14 -3.04
N PHE A 179 -4.06 -31.81 -3.08
CA PHE A 179 -2.95 -32.80 -3.04
C PHE A 179 -1.97 -32.56 -1.91
N ASP A 180 -2.15 -31.49 -1.11
CA ASP A 180 -1.20 -31.04 -0.08
C ASP A 180 0.25 -30.95 -0.61
N SER A 181 0.40 -30.58 -1.88
CA SER A 181 1.68 -30.49 -2.58
C SER A 181 1.75 -29.22 -3.43
N LEU A 182 2.97 -28.86 -3.85
CA LEU A 182 3.19 -27.71 -4.73
C LEU A 182 3.49 -28.20 -6.15
N PRO A 183 3.04 -27.46 -7.19
CA PRO A 183 3.39 -27.77 -8.56
C PRO A 183 4.87 -27.49 -8.82
N SER A 184 5.51 -28.30 -9.65
CA SER A 184 6.87 -28.09 -10.15
C SER A 184 6.85 -27.72 -11.64
N TYR A 185 7.83 -26.90 -12.05
CA TYR A 185 7.96 -26.44 -13.44
C TYR A 185 9.35 -26.77 -13.96
N ALA A 186 9.43 -27.37 -15.14
CA ALA A 186 10.69 -27.71 -15.79
C ALA A 186 10.70 -27.16 -17.23
N VAL A 187 11.78 -26.46 -17.59
CA VAL A 187 12.02 -26.07 -18.99
C VAL A 187 12.49 -27.32 -19.73
N VAL A 188 11.67 -27.80 -20.66
CA VAL A 188 11.97 -29.00 -21.45
C VAL A 188 12.60 -28.68 -22.80
N ARG A 189 12.42 -27.45 -23.31
CA ARG A 189 13.02 -27.04 -24.56
C ARG A 189 13.22 -25.52 -24.61
N GLU A 190 14.36 -25.11 -25.19
CA GLU A 190 14.62 -23.73 -25.61
C GLU A 190 14.92 -23.75 -27.11
N SER A 191 14.26 -22.88 -27.89
CA SER A 191 14.40 -22.81 -29.34
C SER A 191 14.36 -21.36 -29.83
N GLY A 192 14.92 -21.08 -30.99
CA GLY A 192 15.00 -19.73 -31.57
C GLY A 192 16.33 -19.03 -31.32
N PRO A 193 16.60 -17.93 -32.05
CA PRO A 193 17.79 -17.11 -31.88
C PRO A 193 17.73 -16.32 -30.54
N ASP A 194 18.89 -15.84 -30.04
CA ASP A 194 18.99 -15.17 -28.72
C ASP A 194 18.04 -13.99 -28.51
N HIS A 195 17.62 -13.31 -29.55
CA HIS A 195 16.71 -12.16 -29.53
C HIS A 195 15.23 -12.55 -29.69
N ASP A 196 14.92 -13.83 -29.99
CA ASP A 196 13.55 -14.34 -30.14
C ASP A 196 13.46 -15.80 -29.66
N LYS A 197 13.89 -16.03 -28.41
CA LYS A 197 13.84 -17.36 -27.77
C LYS A 197 12.41 -17.73 -27.43
N ILE A 198 12.08 -18.99 -27.67
CA ILE A 198 10.85 -19.62 -27.22
C ILE A 198 11.21 -20.71 -26.21
N PHE A 199 10.57 -20.63 -25.05
CA PHE A 199 10.69 -21.60 -23.96
C PHE A 199 9.47 -22.52 -23.97
N GLU A 200 9.71 -23.81 -23.81
CA GLU A 200 8.67 -24.82 -23.58
C GLU A 200 8.84 -25.37 -22.14
N VAL A 201 7.75 -25.32 -21.36
CA VAL A 201 7.74 -25.69 -19.95
C VAL A 201 6.69 -26.76 -19.71
N GLU A 202 7.06 -27.79 -18.96
CA GLU A 202 6.14 -28.77 -18.37
C GLU A 202 5.88 -28.41 -16.91
N MET A 203 4.62 -28.55 -16.50
CA MET A 203 4.18 -28.43 -15.12
C MET A 203 3.80 -29.83 -14.63
N SER A 204 4.31 -30.23 -13.47
CA SER A 204 4.03 -31.52 -12.86
C SER A 204 3.51 -31.39 -11.43
N ILE A 205 2.64 -32.32 -11.03
CA ILE A 205 2.13 -32.48 -9.67
C ILE A 205 2.47 -33.90 -9.24
N ASN A 206 3.17 -34.06 -8.13
CA ASN A 206 3.60 -35.35 -7.61
C ASN A 206 4.38 -36.23 -8.62
N GLY A 207 5.02 -35.60 -9.60
CA GLY A 207 5.80 -36.29 -10.66
C GLY A 207 5.03 -36.48 -11.98
N ASP A 208 3.71 -36.33 -12.00
CA ASP A 208 2.90 -36.47 -13.20
C ASP A 208 2.79 -35.11 -13.92
N VAL A 209 3.04 -35.12 -15.24
CA VAL A 209 2.91 -33.91 -16.07
C VAL A 209 1.43 -33.64 -16.31
N VAL A 210 0.97 -32.46 -15.81
CA VAL A 210 -0.45 -32.03 -15.87
C VAL A 210 -0.67 -30.78 -16.71
N GLY A 211 0.39 -30.19 -17.25
CA GLY A 211 0.26 -29.03 -18.14
C GLY A 211 1.53 -28.75 -18.91
N ARG A 212 1.37 -28.17 -20.10
CA ARG A 212 2.47 -27.73 -20.96
C ARG A 212 2.20 -26.31 -21.44
N GLY A 213 3.26 -25.52 -21.55
CA GLY A 213 3.14 -24.15 -22.01
C GLY A 213 4.36 -23.68 -22.77
N THR A 214 4.13 -22.73 -23.65
CA THR A 214 5.18 -22.05 -24.41
C THR A 214 5.10 -20.56 -24.21
N GLY A 215 6.24 -19.87 -24.28
CA GLY A 215 6.31 -18.41 -24.14
C GLY A 215 7.66 -17.85 -24.57
N ARG A 216 7.73 -16.54 -24.76
CA ARG A 216 8.98 -15.82 -25.08
C ARG A 216 9.88 -15.61 -23.86
N SER A 217 9.39 -15.93 -22.68
CA SER A 217 10.16 -15.98 -21.43
C SER A 217 9.79 -17.22 -20.64
N LYS A 218 10.69 -17.68 -19.75
CA LYS A 218 10.38 -18.79 -18.84
C LYS A 218 9.10 -18.54 -18.04
N LYS A 219 8.93 -17.31 -17.53
CA LYS A 219 7.73 -16.90 -16.80
C LYS A 219 6.45 -17.03 -17.64
N GLU A 220 6.47 -16.61 -18.90
CA GLU A 220 5.32 -16.70 -19.79
C GLU A 220 4.97 -18.17 -20.11
N ALA A 221 5.99 -19.00 -20.37
CA ALA A 221 5.80 -20.43 -20.61
C ALA A 221 5.23 -21.15 -19.38
N GLU A 222 5.71 -20.82 -18.18
CA GLU A 222 5.20 -21.36 -16.90
C GLU A 222 3.73 -20.95 -16.66
N GLN A 223 3.36 -19.70 -16.96
CA GLN A 223 1.97 -19.25 -16.85
C GLN A 223 1.06 -19.98 -17.87
N SER A 224 1.56 -20.18 -19.09
CA SER A 224 0.85 -20.95 -20.13
C SER A 224 0.61 -22.40 -19.70
N ALA A 225 1.62 -23.06 -19.11
CA ALA A 225 1.50 -24.43 -18.60
C ALA A 225 0.48 -24.51 -17.44
N ALA A 226 0.53 -23.55 -16.51
CA ALA A 226 -0.43 -23.45 -15.40
C ALA A 226 -1.87 -23.24 -15.88
N LYS A 227 -2.05 -22.41 -16.92
CA LYS A 227 -3.36 -22.17 -17.53
C LYS A 227 -3.97 -23.45 -18.09
N GLN A 228 -3.16 -24.21 -18.83
CA GLN A 228 -3.61 -25.48 -19.41
C GLN A 228 -4.03 -26.46 -18.30
N ALA A 229 -3.20 -26.63 -17.27
CA ALA A 229 -3.49 -27.52 -16.16
C ALA A 229 -4.82 -27.17 -15.44
N LEU A 230 -5.10 -25.89 -15.21
CA LEU A 230 -6.37 -25.46 -14.61
C LEU A 230 -7.58 -25.74 -15.50
N GLN A 231 -7.43 -25.59 -16.81
CA GLN A 231 -8.51 -25.86 -17.75
C GLN A 231 -8.86 -27.36 -17.81
N GLU A 232 -7.87 -28.22 -17.68
CA GLU A 232 -8.06 -29.67 -17.64
C GLU A 232 -8.67 -30.10 -16.30
N ALA A 233 -8.20 -29.55 -15.17
CA ALA A 233 -8.73 -29.81 -13.85
C ALA A 233 -10.22 -29.46 -13.72
N VAL A 234 -10.66 -28.34 -14.29
CA VAL A 234 -12.08 -27.92 -14.29
C VAL A 234 -12.95 -28.87 -15.14
N ARG A 235 -12.38 -29.50 -16.16
CA ARG A 235 -13.11 -30.49 -16.98
C ARG A 235 -13.30 -31.84 -16.30
N GLU A 236 -12.41 -32.22 -15.39
CA GLU A 236 -12.49 -33.46 -14.64
C GLU A 236 -13.44 -33.38 -13.43
N ASP A 237 -13.71 -32.18 -12.92
CA ASP A 237 -14.64 -31.94 -11.80
C ASP A 237 -16.11 -31.79 -12.26
N HIS A 238 -16.41 -31.92 -13.57
CA HIS A 238 -17.76 -31.90 -14.15
C HIS A 238 -18.11 -33.25 -14.77
#